data_4cc956489c9bff3157a4ae6747e7aeb7
#
_entry.id   4cc956489c9bff3157a4ae6747e7aeb7
#
_cell.length_a   1.000
_cell.length_b   1.000
_cell.length_c   1.000
_cell.angle_alpha   90.00
_cell.angle_beta   90.00
_cell.angle_gamma   90.00
#
_symmetry.space_group_name_H-M   'P 1'
#
loop_
_entity.id
_entity.type
_entity.pdbx_description
1 polymer ?
#
loop_
_entity_poly.entity_id
_entity_poly.type
_entity_poly.pdbx_seq_one_letter_code
_entity_poly.pdbx_strand_id
1 'polypeptide(L)'
;MMAVEMKHDMSFVKDLVQKLGGINPEQLSRSYYMYFDETNNVKSVTANKNAEIQRTLNIDNIQEHFILGGIATKEKEEPLTFDEFKKIVGLSEKSPQQEIKSSSIYHGDFVHVLRSKTLTPILELIYGKHWLIHFSDVNLLYYSIVDIIDSLVWNSSYKNLWLNPYVFYGLKDELYRIFASNLDSNINRLLKFNYPDVKKEDLHAFREFLAEMILQYSLTGGKMNQHTALLVEVIIDSDKNQRDLVFVQDEEKGILIEDFVQFYTTRLSVLSKSHLILDNEGDIIEALQNSPLFMDGDKLKNYQFVDSKSNTFIQLSDIIVGLLSRYFLFVDKTWMDIKDELDQLPDISMKNLKLLNKILLYSEKENTLLCNQIERIGVINNFWQTVNNYQ
;
A
#
# COMPACT_ATOMS: atom_id res chain seq x y z
N MET A 1 19.54 -30.65 -19.42
CA MET A 1 19.76 -29.31 -18.94
C MET A 1 18.99 -29.20 -17.62
N MET A 2 19.65 -29.33 -16.46
CA MET A 2 19.00 -29.17 -15.17
C MET A 2 18.64 -27.68 -15.03
N ALA A 3 17.34 -27.40 -14.91
CA ALA A 3 16.88 -26.08 -14.51
C ALA A 3 17.47 -25.83 -13.10
N VAL A 4 18.30 -24.82 -13.00
CA VAL A 4 18.73 -24.31 -11.69
C VAL A 4 17.48 -23.65 -11.12
N GLU A 5 16.82 -24.29 -10.16
CA GLU A 5 15.80 -23.65 -9.33
C GLU A 5 16.44 -22.41 -8.71
N MET A 6 16.07 -21.23 -9.17
CA MET A 6 16.44 -19.99 -8.51
C MET A 6 15.69 -19.96 -7.16
N LYS A 7 16.42 -20.28 -6.09
CA LYS A 7 15.88 -20.18 -4.74
C LYS A 7 15.82 -18.72 -4.34
N HIS A 8 14.60 -18.17 -4.22
CA HIS A 8 14.40 -16.84 -3.66
C HIS A 8 14.53 -16.87 -2.13
N ASP A 9 15.75 -16.65 -1.64
CA ASP A 9 15.99 -16.51 -0.20
C ASP A 9 15.63 -15.10 0.25
N MET A 10 14.60 -15.00 1.07
CA MET A 10 14.04 -13.76 1.57
C MET A 10 14.67 -13.27 2.89
N SER A 11 15.70 -13.95 3.41
CA SER A 11 16.41 -13.53 4.63
C SER A 11 16.97 -12.13 4.51
N PHE A 12 17.44 -11.77 3.29
CA PHE A 12 17.91 -10.41 3.00
C PHE A 12 16.81 -9.34 3.17
N VAL A 13 15.59 -9.61 2.72
CA VAL A 13 14.46 -8.68 2.86
C VAL A 13 14.16 -8.42 4.32
N LYS A 14 14.14 -9.48 5.14
CA LYS A 14 13.93 -9.38 6.58
C LYS A 14 15.02 -8.55 7.27
N ASP A 15 16.27 -8.79 6.93
CA ASP A 15 17.43 -8.05 7.44
C ASP A 15 17.38 -6.58 7.03
N LEU A 16 16.97 -6.30 5.78
CA LEU A 16 16.84 -4.95 5.26
C LEU A 16 15.75 -4.18 6.01
N VAL A 17 14.57 -4.77 6.18
CA VAL A 17 13.46 -4.20 6.93
C VAL A 17 13.86 -3.92 8.39
N GLN A 18 14.59 -4.83 9.02
CA GLN A 18 15.09 -4.65 10.38
C GLN A 18 16.09 -3.48 10.47
N LYS A 19 17.05 -3.41 9.54
CA LYS A 19 18.13 -2.42 9.58
C LYS A 19 17.66 -1.02 9.17
N LEU A 20 16.87 -0.92 8.09
CA LEU A 20 16.42 0.36 7.56
C LEU A 20 15.15 0.86 8.25
N GLY A 21 14.26 -0.04 8.66
CA GLY A 21 13.00 0.31 9.32
C GLY A 21 13.14 0.65 10.81
N GLY A 22 14.33 0.47 11.40
CA GLY A 22 14.53 0.68 12.85
C GLY A 22 13.67 -0.25 13.72
N ILE A 23 13.26 -1.40 13.18
CA ILE A 23 12.32 -2.33 13.82
C ILE A 23 13.02 -3.12 14.90
N ASN A 24 12.41 -3.17 16.08
CA ASN A 24 12.92 -3.99 17.19
C ASN A 24 12.89 -5.49 16.79
N PRO A 25 13.98 -6.24 16.95
CA PRO A 25 14.03 -7.69 16.70
C PRO A 25 12.92 -8.49 17.39
N GLU A 26 12.47 -8.06 18.57
CA GLU A 26 11.34 -8.70 19.26
C GLU A 26 10.05 -8.66 18.44
N GLN A 27 9.80 -7.59 17.70
CA GLN A 27 8.61 -7.46 16.84
C GLN A 27 8.63 -8.48 15.70
N LEU A 28 9.80 -8.75 15.12
CA LEU A 28 10.00 -9.78 14.09
C LEU A 28 9.86 -11.20 14.62
N SER A 29 10.01 -11.41 15.92
CA SER A 29 9.88 -12.74 16.56
C SER A 29 8.46 -13.07 17.01
N ARG A 30 7.55 -12.09 17.04
CA ARG A 30 6.16 -12.30 17.42
C ARG A 30 5.41 -13.14 16.39
N SER A 31 4.46 -13.92 16.87
CA SER A 31 3.65 -14.83 16.06
C SER A 31 2.17 -14.50 16.21
N TYR A 32 1.45 -14.54 15.09
CA TYR A 32 0.02 -14.26 15.00
C TYR A 32 -0.65 -15.26 14.06
N TYR A 33 -1.95 -15.39 14.15
CA TYR A 33 -2.82 -15.95 13.11
C TYR A 33 -3.41 -14.77 12.36
N MET A 34 -3.05 -14.62 11.08
CA MET A 34 -3.36 -13.43 10.29
C MET A 34 -4.19 -13.82 9.08
N TYR A 35 -5.28 -13.12 8.86
CA TYR A 35 -6.22 -13.36 7.78
C TYR A 35 -6.16 -12.21 6.82
N PHE A 36 -5.96 -12.51 5.53
CA PHE A 36 -5.69 -11.53 4.50
C PHE A 36 -6.74 -11.53 3.42
N ASP A 37 -7.14 -10.34 3.04
CA ASP A 37 -7.84 -10.03 1.80
C ASP A 37 -7.17 -8.79 1.19
N GLU A 38 -7.53 -8.38 -0.02
CA GLU A 38 -6.99 -7.21 -0.68
C GLU A 38 -8.06 -6.33 -1.30
N THR A 39 -7.69 -5.07 -1.56
CA THR A 39 -8.46 -4.15 -2.39
C THR A 39 -7.88 -4.07 -3.78
N ASN A 40 -8.74 -3.71 -4.77
CA ASN A 40 -8.28 -3.42 -6.13
C ASN A 40 -7.44 -4.57 -6.71
N ASN A 41 -8.01 -5.78 -6.67
CA ASN A 41 -7.41 -6.99 -7.18
C ASN A 41 -7.11 -6.87 -8.70
N VAL A 42 -5.99 -6.22 -8.99
CA VAL A 42 -5.48 -5.98 -10.34
C VAL A 42 -4.21 -6.80 -10.55
N LYS A 43 -3.97 -7.21 -11.80
CA LYS A 43 -2.81 -8.00 -12.15
C LYS A 43 -1.55 -7.14 -12.27
N SER A 44 -1.70 -5.97 -12.87
CA SER A 44 -0.61 -5.04 -13.14
C SER A 44 -1.12 -3.61 -13.27
N VAL A 45 -0.23 -2.63 -13.19
CA VAL A 45 -0.54 -1.23 -13.48
C VAL A 45 0.20 -0.81 -14.73
N THR A 46 -0.52 -0.33 -15.73
CA THR A 46 0.05 0.15 -17.00
C THR A 46 -0.30 1.61 -17.25
N ALA A 47 0.65 2.31 -17.82
CA ALA A 47 0.44 3.65 -18.36
C ALA A 47 -0.22 3.62 -19.76
N ASN A 48 -0.34 2.48 -20.41
CA ASN A 48 -0.89 2.37 -21.76
C ASN A 48 -2.43 2.28 -21.71
N LYS A 49 -3.12 3.34 -22.16
CA LYS A 49 -4.59 3.42 -22.22
C LYS A 49 -5.25 2.40 -23.15
N ASN A 50 -4.51 1.79 -24.08
CA ASN A 50 -5.00 0.83 -25.08
C ASN A 50 -4.66 -0.63 -24.74
N ALA A 51 -4.11 -0.91 -23.59
CA ALA A 51 -3.81 -2.29 -23.19
C ALA A 51 -5.11 -3.03 -22.84
N GLU A 52 -5.56 -3.91 -23.73
CA GLU A 52 -6.68 -4.86 -23.51
C GLU A 52 -6.24 -6.04 -22.62
N ILE A 53 -5.54 -5.77 -21.52
CA ILE A 53 -5.13 -6.82 -20.59
C ILE A 53 -6.17 -6.90 -19.48
N GLN A 54 -6.78 -8.07 -19.33
CA GLN A 54 -7.74 -8.31 -18.23
C GLN A 54 -7.07 -8.02 -16.86
N ARG A 55 -7.81 -7.35 -15.95
CA ARG A 55 -7.37 -6.98 -14.60
C ARG A 55 -6.19 -6.01 -14.57
N THR A 56 -5.97 -5.24 -15.60
CA THR A 56 -4.97 -4.17 -15.61
C THR A 56 -5.60 -2.87 -15.17
N LEU A 57 -5.01 -2.21 -14.19
CA LEU A 57 -5.45 -0.88 -13.74
C LEU A 57 -5.05 0.15 -14.79
N ASN A 58 -6.04 0.85 -15.32
CA ASN A 58 -5.81 1.94 -16.24
C ASN A 58 -5.27 3.17 -15.48
N ILE A 59 -4.55 4.02 -16.18
CA ILE A 59 -4.03 5.29 -15.72
C ILE A 59 -5.04 6.17 -14.97
N ASP A 60 -6.33 6.11 -15.35
CA ASP A 60 -7.38 6.90 -14.73
C ASP A 60 -7.64 6.49 -13.27
N ASN A 61 -7.18 5.29 -12.87
CA ASN A 61 -7.34 4.71 -11.53
C ASN A 61 -6.00 4.56 -10.78
N ILE A 62 -4.90 5.08 -11.35
CA ILE A 62 -3.55 4.89 -10.75
C ILE A 62 -3.37 5.59 -9.40
N GLN A 63 -4.24 6.54 -9.05
CA GLN A 63 -4.23 7.19 -7.74
C GLN A 63 -4.90 6.34 -6.65
N GLU A 64 -5.46 5.18 -6.98
CA GLU A 64 -6.05 4.27 -6.01
C GLU A 64 -4.99 3.60 -5.13
N HIS A 65 -5.44 3.18 -3.94
CA HIS A 65 -4.63 2.42 -3.01
C HIS A 65 -4.82 0.92 -3.21
N PHE A 66 -3.73 0.16 -3.26
CA PHE A 66 -3.74 -1.27 -3.04
C PHE A 66 -3.51 -1.53 -1.55
N ILE A 67 -4.43 -2.24 -0.92
CA ILE A 67 -4.29 -2.64 0.48
C ILE A 67 -4.35 -4.15 0.57
N LEU A 68 -3.30 -4.74 1.13
CA LEU A 68 -3.23 -6.15 1.49
C LEU A 68 -3.27 -6.24 3.02
N GLY A 69 -4.29 -6.85 3.60
CA GLY A 69 -4.42 -6.86 5.04
C GLY A 69 -5.69 -7.53 5.56
N GLY A 70 -6.08 -7.17 6.78
CA GLY A 70 -7.27 -7.70 7.42
C GLY A 70 -7.15 -7.76 8.93
N ILE A 71 -7.57 -8.88 9.53
CA ILE A 71 -7.52 -9.09 10.96
C ILE A 71 -6.45 -10.09 11.37
N ALA A 72 -5.96 -9.97 12.61
CA ALA A 72 -5.07 -10.94 13.23
C ALA A 72 -5.47 -11.25 14.67
N THR A 73 -5.17 -12.47 15.10
CA THR A 73 -5.35 -12.93 16.47
C THR A 73 -4.01 -13.37 17.06
N LYS A 74 -3.81 -13.19 18.36
CA LYS A 74 -2.57 -13.62 19.05
C LYS A 74 -2.50 -15.12 19.24
N GLU A 75 -3.65 -15.73 19.45
CA GLU A 75 -3.82 -17.18 19.63
C GLU A 75 -4.67 -17.72 18.47
N LYS A 76 -4.58 -19.02 18.23
CA LYS A 76 -5.45 -19.67 17.26
C LYS A 76 -6.90 -19.60 17.75
N GLU A 77 -7.74 -18.94 16.97
CA GLU A 77 -9.18 -18.91 17.20
C GLU A 77 -9.90 -19.62 16.04
N GLU A 78 -11.01 -20.26 16.35
CA GLU A 78 -11.89 -20.79 15.31
C GLU A 78 -12.67 -19.64 14.68
N PRO A 79 -12.77 -19.59 13.34
CA PRO A 79 -13.61 -18.62 12.66
C PRO A 79 -15.05 -18.68 13.16
N LEU A 80 -15.72 -17.54 13.20
CA LEU A 80 -17.16 -17.50 13.48
C LEU A 80 -17.90 -18.41 12.49
N THR A 81 -18.94 -19.08 12.96
CA THR A 81 -19.86 -19.71 12.02
C THR A 81 -20.51 -18.63 11.14
N PHE A 82 -20.89 -18.99 9.92
CA PHE A 82 -21.51 -18.03 9.01
C PHE A 82 -22.84 -17.47 9.58
N ASP A 83 -23.58 -18.26 10.34
CA ASP A 83 -24.81 -17.81 10.99
C ASP A 83 -24.55 -16.82 12.14
N GLU A 84 -23.49 -17.01 12.91
CA GLU A 84 -23.04 -16.02 13.91
C GLU A 84 -22.65 -14.72 13.23
N PHE A 85 -21.91 -14.80 12.13
CA PHE A 85 -21.50 -13.61 11.39
C PHE A 85 -22.70 -12.88 10.77
N LYS A 86 -23.69 -13.60 10.18
CA LYS A 86 -24.96 -13.00 9.75
C LYS A 86 -25.66 -12.23 10.87
N LYS A 87 -25.73 -12.79 12.06
CA LYS A 87 -26.34 -12.12 13.23
C LYS A 87 -25.62 -10.83 13.59
N ILE A 88 -24.30 -10.83 13.58
CA ILE A 88 -23.47 -9.65 13.87
C ILE A 88 -23.75 -8.54 12.87
N VAL A 89 -23.83 -8.85 11.58
CA VAL A 89 -24.10 -7.87 10.53
C VAL A 89 -25.60 -7.54 10.34
N GLY A 90 -26.47 -8.13 11.15
CA GLY A 90 -27.91 -7.88 11.10
C GLY A 90 -28.63 -8.51 9.91
N LEU A 91 -28.05 -9.53 9.29
CA LEU A 91 -28.68 -10.28 8.21
C LEU A 91 -29.60 -11.38 8.75
N SER A 92 -30.70 -11.64 8.04
CA SER A 92 -31.59 -12.75 8.36
C SER A 92 -30.88 -14.10 8.21
N GLU A 93 -31.10 -15.03 9.12
CA GLU A 93 -30.62 -16.42 9.00
C GLU A 93 -31.10 -17.08 7.69
N LYS A 94 -32.26 -16.67 7.16
CA LYS A 94 -32.82 -17.16 5.90
C LYS A 94 -32.25 -16.45 4.66
N SER A 95 -31.30 -15.50 4.83
CA SER A 95 -30.66 -14.83 3.70
C SER A 95 -29.97 -15.88 2.81
N PRO A 96 -30.16 -15.84 1.49
CA PRO A 96 -29.55 -16.78 0.56
C PRO A 96 -28.04 -16.51 0.35
N GLN A 97 -27.50 -15.45 0.93
CA GLN A 97 -26.09 -15.12 0.84
C GLN A 97 -25.23 -16.22 1.43
N GLN A 98 -24.16 -16.58 0.72
CA GLN A 98 -23.16 -17.56 1.14
C GLN A 98 -21.85 -16.89 1.57
N GLU A 99 -21.75 -15.58 1.36
CA GLU A 99 -20.59 -14.76 1.64
C GLU A 99 -21.03 -13.33 1.99
N ILE A 100 -20.36 -12.69 2.93
CA ILE A 100 -20.59 -11.31 3.30
C ILE A 100 -19.38 -10.52 2.83
N LYS A 101 -19.60 -9.57 1.89
CA LYS A 101 -18.57 -8.69 1.34
C LYS A 101 -18.72 -7.27 1.86
N SER A 102 -17.63 -6.51 1.83
CA SER A 102 -17.60 -5.09 2.20
C SER A 102 -18.70 -4.28 1.52
N SER A 103 -18.97 -4.56 0.24
CA SER A 103 -20.04 -3.92 -0.54
C SER A 103 -21.46 -4.19 -0.02
N SER A 104 -21.68 -5.23 0.80
CA SER A 104 -22.97 -5.48 1.46
C SER A 104 -23.09 -4.81 2.84
N ILE A 105 -21.99 -4.31 3.39
CA ILE A 105 -21.94 -3.66 4.72
C ILE A 105 -22.04 -2.12 4.59
N TYR A 106 -21.40 -1.56 3.57
CA TYR A 106 -21.34 -0.11 3.38
C TYR A 106 -21.06 0.28 1.93
N HIS A 107 -21.38 1.53 1.59
CA HIS A 107 -21.14 2.15 0.28
C HIS A 107 -20.64 3.59 0.46
N GLY A 108 -20.07 4.15 -0.61
CA GLY A 108 -19.63 5.55 -0.66
C GLY A 108 -18.23 5.77 -0.10
N ASP A 109 -17.94 7.03 0.19
CA ASP A 109 -16.67 7.47 0.77
C ASP A 109 -16.57 7.14 2.27
N PHE A 110 -15.42 7.46 2.87
CA PHE A 110 -15.15 7.13 4.27
C PHE A 110 -16.20 7.70 5.23
N VAL A 111 -16.59 8.96 5.06
CA VAL A 111 -17.57 9.62 5.93
C VAL A 111 -18.95 8.95 5.84
N HIS A 112 -19.34 8.50 4.64
CA HIS A 112 -20.58 7.74 4.46
C HIS A 112 -20.49 6.35 5.08
N VAL A 113 -19.39 5.66 4.91
CA VAL A 113 -19.15 4.33 5.52
C VAL A 113 -19.28 4.38 7.03
N LEU A 114 -18.75 5.42 7.68
CA LEU A 114 -18.86 5.60 9.13
C LEU A 114 -20.32 5.74 9.62
N ARG A 115 -21.30 6.06 8.76
CA ARG A 115 -22.75 6.09 9.11
C ARG A 115 -23.38 4.72 9.18
N SER A 116 -22.69 3.68 8.70
CA SER A 116 -23.23 2.30 8.69
C SER A 116 -23.46 1.77 10.10
N LYS A 117 -24.73 1.45 10.39
CA LYS A 117 -25.11 0.80 11.65
C LYS A 117 -24.60 -0.63 11.72
N THR A 118 -24.36 -1.27 10.58
CA THR A 118 -23.83 -2.62 10.45
C THR A 118 -22.34 -2.68 10.77
N LEU A 119 -21.61 -1.59 10.52
CA LEU A 119 -20.18 -1.48 10.84
C LEU A 119 -19.92 -1.49 12.36
N THR A 120 -20.83 -0.88 13.14
CA THR A 120 -20.66 -0.76 14.60
C THR A 120 -20.44 -2.13 15.28
N PRO A 121 -21.33 -3.13 15.15
CA PRO A 121 -21.14 -4.42 15.82
C PRO A 121 -19.91 -5.19 15.33
N ILE A 122 -19.45 -4.97 14.09
CA ILE A 122 -18.21 -5.54 13.58
C ILE A 122 -17.01 -4.96 14.34
N LEU A 123 -16.93 -3.64 14.44
CA LEU A 123 -15.84 -2.97 15.16
C LEU A 123 -15.89 -3.26 16.66
N GLU A 124 -17.10 -3.35 17.27
CA GLU A 124 -17.27 -3.76 18.67
C GLU A 124 -16.79 -5.18 18.92
N LEU A 125 -17.04 -6.11 17.98
CA LEU A 125 -16.54 -7.49 18.06
C LEU A 125 -15.01 -7.49 18.05
N ILE A 126 -14.38 -6.86 17.04
CA ILE A 126 -12.92 -6.81 16.91
C ILE A 126 -12.28 -6.21 18.16
N TYR A 127 -12.82 -5.07 18.62
CA TYR A 127 -12.34 -4.39 19.81
C TYR A 127 -12.52 -5.24 21.09
N GLY A 128 -13.69 -5.83 21.29
CA GLY A 128 -14.02 -6.64 22.47
C GLY A 128 -13.25 -7.96 22.54
N LYS A 129 -12.88 -8.53 21.40
CA LYS A 129 -12.03 -9.72 21.29
C LYS A 129 -10.53 -9.39 21.36
N HIS A 130 -10.14 -8.14 21.40
CA HIS A 130 -8.76 -7.70 21.28
C HIS A 130 -8.04 -8.20 20.01
N TRP A 131 -8.80 -8.40 18.94
CA TRP A 131 -8.23 -8.72 17.64
C TRP A 131 -7.51 -7.50 17.09
N LEU A 132 -6.51 -7.77 16.26
CA LEU A 132 -5.66 -6.75 15.66
C LEU A 132 -6.09 -6.50 14.21
N ILE A 133 -5.90 -5.28 13.75
CA ILE A 133 -5.97 -4.95 12.33
C ILE A 133 -4.53 -4.90 11.81
N HIS A 134 -4.28 -5.50 10.67
CA HIS A 134 -3.01 -5.41 9.97
C HIS A 134 -3.23 -5.03 8.51
N PHE A 135 -2.27 -4.30 7.94
CA PHE A 135 -2.33 -3.90 6.55
C PHE A 135 -0.96 -3.52 5.98
N SER A 136 -0.85 -3.63 4.65
CA SER A 136 0.13 -2.94 3.82
C SER A 136 -0.63 -2.07 2.85
N ASP A 137 -0.50 -0.77 2.98
CA ASP A 137 -1.06 0.22 2.09
C ASP A 137 0.00 0.65 1.07
N VAL A 138 -0.39 0.69 -0.20
CA VAL A 138 0.45 1.13 -1.32
C VAL A 138 -0.33 2.11 -2.17
N ASN A 139 0.11 3.36 -2.19
CA ASN A 139 -0.37 4.33 -3.18
C ASN A 139 0.26 3.99 -4.53
N LEU A 140 -0.55 3.56 -5.49
CA LEU A 140 -0.06 3.01 -6.75
C LEU A 140 0.69 4.03 -7.60
N LEU A 141 0.23 5.29 -7.65
CA LEU A 141 0.94 6.34 -8.37
C LEU A 141 2.28 6.67 -7.70
N TYR A 142 2.27 6.83 -6.38
CA TYR A 142 3.48 7.11 -5.62
C TYR A 142 4.53 6.02 -5.86
N TYR A 143 4.14 4.77 -5.67
CA TYR A 143 5.01 3.62 -5.89
C TYR A 143 5.56 3.57 -7.32
N SER A 144 4.72 3.90 -8.33
CA SER A 144 5.11 3.86 -9.74
C SER A 144 6.16 4.90 -10.17
N ILE A 145 6.39 5.97 -9.39
CA ILE A 145 7.28 7.08 -9.81
C ILE A 145 8.44 7.35 -8.85
N VAL A 146 8.43 6.77 -7.64
CA VAL A 146 9.47 7.10 -6.64
C VAL A 146 10.86 6.63 -7.01
N ASP A 147 10.99 5.63 -7.87
CA ASP A 147 12.26 5.12 -8.38
C ASP A 147 13.03 6.16 -9.22
N ILE A 148 12.33 7.17 -9.73
CA ILE A 148 12.97 8.35 -10.35
C ILE A 148 13.88 9.04 -9.31
N ILE A 149 13.39 9.28 -8.10
CA ILE A 149 14.17 9.91 -7.03
C ILE A 149 15.30 9.00 -6.58
N ASP A 150 15.01 7.70 -6.42
CA ASP A 150 16.02 6.71 -6.05
C ASP A 150 17.18 6.71 -7.05
N SER A 151 16.87 6.71 -8.35
CA SER A 151 17.85 6.78 -9.43
C SER A 151 18.64 8.09 -9.44
N LEU A 152 17.96 9.23 -9.29
CA LEU A 152 18.61 10.55 -9.30
C LEU A 152 19.59 10.70 -8.12
N VAL A 153 19.26 10.16 -6.95
CA VAL A 153 20.08 10.30 -5.73
C VAL A 153 21.18 9.25 -5.65
N TRP A 154 20.96 8.02 -6.14
CA TRP A 154 21.84 6.86 -5.96
C TRP A 154 23.32 7.14 -6.21
N ASN A 155 23.67 7.58 -7.40
CA ASN A 155 25.05 7.86 -7.81
C ASN A 155 25.38 9.35 -7.83
N SER A 156 24.63 10.20 -7.14
CA SER A 156 24.80 11.66 -7.18
C SER A 156 25.73 12.18 -6.07
N SER A 157 26.08 13.45 -6.15
CA SER A 157 26.72 14.18 -5.06
C SER A 157 25.81 14.24 -3.80
N TYR A 158 24.52 13.96 -3.99
CA TYR A 158 23.47 13.96 -2.98
C TYR A 158 23.18 12.58 -2.37
N LYS A 159 24.00 11.56 -2.64
CA LYS A 159 23.78 10.18 -2.12
C LYS A 159 23.58 10.10 -0.61
N ASN A 160 24.12 11.02 0.17
CA ASN A 160 23.93 11.07 1.62
C ASN A 160 22.50 11.43 2.05
N LEU A 161 21.63 11.86 1.13
CA LEU A 161 20.20 12.09 1.42
C LEU A 161 19.50 10.81 1.89
N TRP A 162 19.95 9.62 1.47
CA TRP A 162 19.49 8.34 1.98
C TRP A 162 19.61 8.21 3.51
N LEU A 163 20.56 8.91 4.10
CA LEU A 163 20.78 8.92 5.56
C LEU A 163 19.85 9.91 6.29
N ASN A 164 19.09 10.71 5.55
CA ASN A 164 18.11 11.65 6.10
C ASN A 164 16.72 11.34 5.53
N PRO A 165 15.98 10.40 6.16
CA PRO A 165 14.68 9.95 5.66
C PRO A 165 13.69 11.10 5.42
N TYR A 166 13.67 12.10 6.29
CA TYR A 166 12.75 13.24 6.17
C TYR A 166 12.97 14.01 4.84
N VAL A 167 14.22 14.30 4.51
CA VAL A 167 14.55 15.03 3.26
C VAL A 167 14.33 14.13 2.06
N PHE A 168 14.77 12.87 2.15
CA PHE A 168 14.69 11.90 1.05
C PHE A 168 13.24 11.60 0.65
N TYR A 169 12.39 11.27 1.61
CA TYR A 169 10.96 11.08 1.35
C TYR A 169 10.26 12.39 0.99
N GLY A 170 10.72 13.53 1.52
CA GLY A 170 10.23 14.85 1.09
C GLY A 170 10.45 15.14 -0.39
N LEU A 171 11.55 14.64 -1.00
CA LEU A 171 11.75 14.71 -2.45
C LEU A 171 10.76 13.84 -3.23
N LYS A 172 10.48 12.63 -2.73
CA LYS A 172 9.50 11.72 -3.32
C LYS A 172 8.09 12.31 -3.28
N ASP A 173 7.69 12.87 -2.13
CA ASP A 173 6.41 13.56 -1.95
C ASP A 173 6.29 14.76 -2.91
N GLU A 174 7.38 15.50 -3.07
CA GLU A 174 7.41 16.66 -3.97
C GLU A 174 7.27 16.25 -5.43
N LEU A 175 8.00 15.22 -5.87
CA LEU A 175 7.84 14.66 -7.22
C LEU A 175 6.40 14.23 -7.45
N TYR A 176 5.80 13.47 -6.51
CA TYR A 176 4.42 13.05 -6.63
C TYR A 176 3.47 14.24 -6.77
N ARG A 177 3.60 15.26 -5.92
CA ARG A 177 2.75 16.45 -5.92
C ARG A 177 2.80 17.19 -7.26
N ILE A 178 4.00 17.36 -7.79
CA ILE A 178 4.20 18.00 -9.09
C ILE A 178 3.65 17.12 -10.20
N PHE A 179 3.92 15.82 -10.16
CA PHE A 179 3.48 14.86 -11.16
C PHE A 179 1.94 14.76 -11.23
N ALA A 180 1.29 14.62 -10.08
CA ALA A 180 -0.16 14.51 -9.97
C ALA A 180 -0.91 15.80 -10.36
N SER A 181 -0.25 16.97 -10.29
CA SER A 181 -0.87 18.25 -10.67
C SER A 181 -1.33 18.33 -12.12
N ASN A 182 -0.73 17.54 -13.01
CA ASN A 182 -1.10 17.41 -14.42
C ASN A 182 -0.87 15.97 -14.89
N LEU A 183 -1.56 15.04 -14.24
CA LEU A 183 -1.31 13.59 -14.32
C LEU A 183 -1.30 13.08 -15.76
N ASP A 184 -2.38 13.33 -16.51
CA ASP A 184 -2.52 12.85 -17.90
C ASP A 184 -1.38 13.32 -18.82
N SER A 185 -1.02 14.61 -18.72
CA SER A 185 0.06 15.16 -19.53
C SER A 185 1.40 14.55 -19.14
N ASN A 186 1.67 14.43 -17.85
CA ASN A 186 2.94 13.94 -17.34
C ASN A 186 3.14 12.46 -17.65
N ILE A 187 2.11 11.65 -17.52
CA ILE A 187 2.18 10.22 -17.91
C ILE A 187 2.38 10.06 -19.42
N ASN A 188 1.63 10.80 -20.24
CA ASN A 188 1.82 10.76 -21.70
C ASN A 188 3.25 11.15 -22.11
N ARG A 189 3.90 12.02 -21.36
CA ARG A 189 5.31 12.38 -21.56
C ARG A 189 6.27 11.29 -21.08
N LEU A 190 6.03 10.66 -19.92
CA LEU A 190 6.82 9.51 -19.44
C LEU A 190 6.84 8.37 -20.47
N LEU A 191 5.68 8.06 -21.08
CA LEU A 191 5.59 7.03 -22.11
C LEU A 191 6.46 7.29 -23.34
N LYS A 192 6.75 8.56 -23.67
CA LYS A 192 7.66 8.90 -24.76
C LYS A 192 9.11 8.48 -24.48
N PHE A 193 9.49 8.38 -23.23
CA PHE A 193 10.80 7.92 -22.78
C PHE A 193 10.84 6.40 -22.51
N ASN A 194 9.79 5.67 -22.89
CA ASN A 194 9.64 4.24 -22.60
C ASN A 194 9.61 3.87 -21.09
N TYR A 195 9.35 4.84 -20.22
CA TYR A 195 9.32 4.63 -18.78
C TYR A 195 8.49 3.38 -18.39
N PRO A 196 8.96 2.54 -17.48
CA PRO A 196 10.16 2.66 -16.65
C PRO A 196 11.47 2.09 -17.28
N ASP A 197 11.55 1.91 -18.58
CA ASP A 197 12.75 1.48 -19.31
C ASP A 197 13.37 2.65 -20.10
N VAL A 198 13.84 3.69 -19.39
CA VAL A 198 14.44 4.87 -20.03
C VAL A 198 15.79 4.50 -20.62
N LYS A 199 15.93 4.62 -21.94
CA LYS A 199 17.17 4.29 -22.64
C LYS A 199 18.29 5.28 -22.34
N LYS A 200 19.52 4.80 -22.36
CA LYS A 200 20.72 5.61 -22.01
C LYS A 200 20.85 6.87 -22.85
N GLU A 201 20.52 6.79 -24.13
CA GLU A 201 20.52 7.93 -25.06
C GLU A 201 19.45 8.97 -24.73
N ASP A 202 18.39 8.62 -24.02
CA ASP A 202 17.26 9.49 -23.68
C ASP A 202 17.40 10.12 -22.28
N LEU A 203 18.40 9.73 -21.47
CA LEU A 203 18.55 10.18 -20.08
C LEU A 203 18.65 11.71 -19.91
N HIS A 204 19.34 12.40 -20.84
CA HIS A 204 19.42 13.85 -20.82
C HIS A 204 18.03 14.48 -21.05
N ALA A 205 17.36 14.08 -22.13
CA ALA A 205 16.01 14.57 -22.46
C ALA A 205 14.98 14.21 -21.37
N PHE A 206 15.14 13.07 -20.71
CA PHE A 206 14.30 12.68 -19.58
C PHE A 206 14.49 13.64 -18.38
N ARG A 207 15.72 14.03 -18.04
CA ARG A 207 15.99 15.03 -16.99
C ARG A 207 15.46 16.41 -17.35
N GLU A 208 15.60 16.83 -18.63
CA GLU A 208 14.98 18.06 -19.12
C GLU A 208 13.45 18.01 -18.94
N PHE A 209 12.82 16.88 -19.26
CA PHE A 209 11.39 16.68 -19.00
C PHE A 209 11.04 16.88 -17.53
N LEU A 210 11.80 16.30 -16.59
CA LEU A 210 11.56 16.48 -15.15
C LEU A 210 11.69 17.95 -14.73
N ALA A 211 12.70 18.65 -15.24
CA ALA A 211 12.89 20.08 -14.96
C ALA A 211 11.76 20.94 -15.54
N GLU A 212 11.32 20.66 -16.77
CA GLU A 212 10.18 21.33 -17.40
C GLU A 212 8.87 21.10 -16.65
N MET A 213 8.63 19.89 -16.14
CA MET A 213 7.47 19.56 -15.34
C MET A 213 7.41 20.42 -14.06
N ILE A 214 8.54 20.62 -13.39
CA ILE A 214 8.67 21.50 -12.22
C ILE A 214 8.39 22.96 -12.61
N LEU A 215 8.95 23.40 -13.73
CA LEU A 215 8.73 24.76 -14.25
C LEU A 215 7.24 25.00 -14.57
N GLN A 216 6.60 24.09 -15.28
CA GLN A 216 5.16 24.16 -15.58
C GLN A 216 4.32 24.22 -14.32
N TYR A 217 4.62 23.38 -13.33
CA TYR A 217 3.96 23.42 -12.04
C TYR A 217 4.06 24.82 -11.39
N SER A 218 5.24 25.42 -11.40
CA SER A 218 5.45 26.78 -10.87
C SER A 218 4.65 27.84 -11.64
N LEU A 219 4.65 27.76 -12.97
CA LEU A 219 3.95 28.72 -13.85
C LEU A 219 2.41 28.63 -13.70
N THR A 220 1.88 27.48 -13.32
CA THR A 220 0.44 27.28 -13.06
C THR A 220 0.01 27.61 -11.63
N GLY A 221 0.88 28.25 -10.85
CA GLY A 221 0.59 28.70 -9.48
C GLY A 221 0.93 27.66 -8.40
N GLY A 222 1.64 26.60 -8.75
CA GLY A 222 2.13 25.61 -7.79
C GLY A 222 3.10 26.23 -6.76
N LYS A 223 2.96 25.86 -5.50
CA LYS A 223 3.83 26.35 -4.42
C LYS A 223 5.19 25.68 -4.49
N MET A 224 6.23 26.49 -4.71
CA MET A 224 7.62 26.05 -4.60
C MET A 224 8.05 26.06 -3.13
N ASN A 225 8.78 25.03 -2.72
CA ASN A 225 9.31 24.90 -1.36
C ASN A 225 10.77 24.43 -1.39
N GLN A 226 11.36 24.19 -0.23
CA GLN A 226 12.76 23.74 -0.13
C GLN A 226 13.03 22.38 -0.82
N HIS A 227 12.06 21.45 -0.80
CA HIS A 227 12.21 20.16 -1.49
C HIS A 227 12.14 20.34 -3.00
N THR A 228 11.31 21.28 -3.51
CA THR A 228 11.30 21.63 -4.94
C THR A 228 12.66 22.16 -5.38
N ALA A 229 13.26 23.09 -4.62
CA ALA A 229 14.57 23.63 -4.93
C ALA A 229 15.66 22.54 -4.94
N LEU A 230 15.66 21.69 -3.90
CA LEU A 230 16.58 20.57 -3.82
C LEU A 230 16.38 19.54 -4.95
N LEU A 231 15.14 19.27 -5.36
CA LEU A 231 14.84 18.39 -6.48
C LEU A 231 15.46 18.90 -7.79
N VAL A 232 15.35 20.21 -8.04
CA VAL A 232 16.01 20.86 -9.20
C VAL A 232 17.52 20.67 -9.14
N GLU A 233 18.13 20.91 -7.97
CA GLU A 233 19.59 20.75 -7.79
C GLU A 233 20.04 19.31 -8.06
N VAL A 234 19.30 18.32 -7.57
CA VAL A 234 19.59 16.89 -7.78
C VAL A 234 19.46 16.50 -9.26
N ILE A 235 18.44 17.00 -9.96
CA ILE A 235 18.28 16.79 -11.42
C ILE A 235 19.49 17.40 -12.18
N ILE A 236 19.87 18.64 -11.86
CA ILE A 236 21.00 19.32 -12.50
C ILE A 236 22.32 18.58 -12.22
N ASP A 237 22.57 18.13 -10.99
CA ASP A 237 23.78 17.35 -10.65
C ASP A 237 23.82 16.04 -11.41
N SER A 238 22.69 15.33 -11.49
CA SER A 238 22.58 14.09 -12.24
C SER A 238 22.88 14.29 -13.73
N ASP A 239 22.37 15.39 -14.33
CA ASP A 239 22.59 15.70 -15.75
C ASP A 239 24.04 16.11 -16.04
N LYS A 240 24.57 17.06 -15.29
CA LYS A 240 25.98 17.53 -15.45
C LYS A 240 26.99 16.40 -15.37
N ASN A 241 26.73 15.40 -14.54
CA ASN A 241 27.60 14.26 -14.33
C ASN A 241 27.27 13.06 -15.23
N GLN A 242 26.28 13.19 -16.14
CA GLN A 242 25.84 12.14 -17.08
C GLN A 242 25.60 10.78 -16.39
N ARG A 243 24.94 10.80 -15.23
CA ARG A 243 24.74 9.60 -14.41
C ARG A 243 23.66 8.69 -14.99
N ASP A 244 23.86 7.38 -14.86
CA ASP A 244 22.81 6.42 -15.16
C ASP A 244 21.68 6.50 -14.13
N LEU A 245 20.45 6.22 -14.55
CA LEU A 245 19.26 6.20 -13.71
C LEU A 245 18.82 4.74 -13.49
N VAL A 246 19.60 4.03 -12.67
CA VAL A 246 19.61 2.56 -12.56
C VAL A 246 18.29 1.90 -12.17
N PHE A 247 17.38 2.61 -11.49
CA PHE A 247 16.08 2.05 -11.08
C PHE A 247 14.95 2.36 -12.07
N VAL A 248 15.26 3.00 -13.21
CA VAL A 248 14.31 3.28 -14.28
C VAL A 248 14.87 2.86 -15.64
N GLN A 249 15.63 1.76 -15.66
CA GLN A 249 16.24 1.15 -16.83
C GLN A 249 16.09 -0.37 -16.74
N ASP A 250 16.13 -1.04 -17.88
CA ASP A 250 16.05 -2.51 -18.01
C ASP A 250 14.72 -3.12 -17.50
N GLU A 251 13.63 -2.34 -17.55
CA GLU A 251 12.26 -2.74 -17.18
C GLU A 251 11.37 -2.90 -18.42
N GLU A 252 10.13 -3.33 -18.23
CA GLU A 252 9.17 -3.44 -19.34
C GLU A 252 8.49 -2.11 -19.63
N LYS A 253 8.63 -1.64 -20.88
CA LYS A 253 8.08 -0.37 -21.34
C LYS A 253 6.58 -0.22 -21.03
N GLY A 254 6.24 0.85 -20.31
CA GLY A 254 4.86 1.23 -20.03
C GLY A 254 4.17 0.38 -18.96
N ILE A 255 4.84 -0.60 -18.39
CA ILE A 255 4.38 -1.34 -17.22
C ILE A 255 4.92 -0.64 -15.97
N LEU A 256 4.05 -0.02 -15.21
CA LEU A 256 4.43 0.74 -14.01
C LEU A 256 4.54 -0.16 -12.77
N ILE A 257 3.72 -1.19 -12.71
CA ILE A 257 3.78 -2.27 -11.71
C ILE A 257 3.48 -3.55 -12.46
N GLU A 258 4.48 -4.44 -12.56
CA GLU A 258 4.39 -5.68 -13.34
C GLU A 258 3.40 -6.65 -12.70
N ASP A 259 3.54 -6.85 -11.39
CA ASP A 259 2.64 -7.67 -10.59
C ASP A 259 2.61 -7.21 -9.12
N PHE A 260 1.72 -7.83 -8.35
CA PHE A 260 1.56 -7.57 -6.93
C PHE A 260 2.24 -8.62 -6.04
N VAL A 261 2.88 -9.63 -6.62
CA VAL A 261 3.52 -10.76 -5.92
C VAL A 261 4.52 -10.28 -4.87
N GLN A 262 5.29 -9.23 -5.17
CA GLN A 262 6.28 -8.69 -4.23
C GLN A 262 5.66 -8.16 -2.92
N PHE A 263 4.44 -7.63 -2.94
CA PHE A 263 3.77 -7.17 -1.72
C PHE A 263 3.39 -8.35 -0.82
N TYR A 264 2.91 -9.45 -1.43
CA TYR A 264 2.64 -10.69 -0.71
C TYR A 264 3.94 -11.30 -0.18
N THR A 265 4.96 -11.49 -1.03
CA THR A 265 6.22 -12.14 -0.65
C THR A 265 6.94 -11.39 0.46
N THR A 266 6.90 -10.06 0.45
CA THR A 266 7.43 -9.23 1.53
C THR A 266 6.70 -9.51 2.85
N ARG A 267 5.35 -9.53 2.84
CA ARG A 267 4.57 -9.83 4.06
C ARG A 267 4.82 -11.24 4.58
N LEU A 268 4.82 -12.24 3.69
CA LEU A 268 5.10 -13.64 4.03
C LEU A 268 6.46 -13.80 4.71
N SER A 269 7.46 -13.06 4.24
CA SER A 269 8.84 -13.14 4.72
C SER A 269 9.04 -12.39 6.04
N VAL A 270 8.59 -11.15 6.12
CA VAL A 270 8.73 -10.30 7.32
C VAL A 270 7.96 -10.90 8.50
N LEU A 271 6.80 -11.50 8.23
CA LEU A 271 5.95 -12.16 9.23
C LEU A 271 6.17 -13.68 9.30
N SER A 272 7.37 -14.14 8.98
CA SER A 272 7.73 -15.56 8.85
C SER A 272 7.47 -16.42 10.10
N LYS A 273 7.28 -15.81 11.27
CA LYS A 273 6.92 -16.50 12.52
C LYS A 273 5.41 -16.64 12.74
N SER A 274 4.60 -15.96 11.91
CA SER A 274 3.13 -15.98 11.99
C SER A 274 2.53 -17.04 11.07
N HIS A 275 1.27 -17.39 11.30
CA HIS A 275 0.45 -18.24 10.43
C HIS A 275 -0.42 -17.33 9.56
N LEU A 276 -0.16 -17.31 8.25
CA LEU A 276 -0.82 -16.39 7.32
C LEU A 276 -1.84 -17.16 6.47
N ILE A 277 -3.09 -16.74 6.56
CA ILE A 277 -4.23 -17.32 5.86
C ILE A 277 -4.73 -16.27 4.88
N LEU A 278 -4.57 -16.54 3.58
CA LEU A 278 -4.89 -15.60 2.50
C LEU A 278 -6.10 -16.09 1.72
N ASP A 279 -6.88 -15.16 1.16
CA ASP A 279 -7.90 -15.53 0.18
C ASP A 279 -7.26 -16.13 -1.09
N ASN A 280 -8.05 -16.88 -1.83
CA ASN A 280 -7.60 -17.55 -3.05
C ASN A 280 -7.37 -16.54 -4.19
N GLU A 281 -6.10 -16.18 -4.41
CA GLU A 281 -5.65 -15.37 -5.54
C GLU A 281 -4.85 -16.21 -6.52
N GLY A 282 -5.47 -16.51 -7.67
CA GLY A 282 -4.92 -17.45 -8.66
C GLY A 282 -3.52 -17.06 -9.15
N ASP A 283 -3.32 -15.79 -9.51
CA ASP A 283 -2.04 -15.30 -10.03
C ASP A 283 -0.93 -15.39 -8.95
N ILE A 284 -1.26 -15.08 -7.69
CA ILE A 284 -0.31 -15.17 -6.56
C ILE A 284 0.02 -16.63 -6.23
N ILE A 285 -0.99 -17.51 -6.24
CA ILE A 285 -0.80 -18.95 -6.01
C ILE A 285 0.13 -19.52 -7.09
N GLU A 286 -0.11 -19.22 -8.36
CA GLU A 286 0.70 -19.67 -9.47
C GLU A 286 2.14 -19.15 -9.35
N ALA A 287 2.34 -17.88 -9.05
CA ALA A 287 3.67 -17.30 -8.88
C ALA A 287 4.47 -17.97 -7.75
N LEU A 288 3.84 -18.19 -6.58
CA LEU A 288 4.48 -18.85 -5.44
C LEU A 288 4.70 -20.35 -5.63
N GLN A 289 3.94 -21.00 -6.50
CA GLN A 289 4.21 -22.40 -6.91
C GLN A 289 5.40 -22.48 -7.84
N ASN A 290 5.49 -21.58 -8.82
CA ASN A 290 6.57 -21.53 -9.80
C ASN A 290 7.89 -21.04 -9.18
N SER A 291 7.80 -20.16 -8.17
CA SER A 291 8.95 -19.55 -7.50
C SER A 291 8.78 -19.59 -5.97
N PRO A 292 8.99 -20.76 -5.34
CA PRO A 292 8.82 -20.92 -3.90
C PRO A 292 9.77 -20.02 -3.09
N LEU A 293 9.27 -19.47 -2.01
CA LEU A 293 10.05 -18.64 -1.09
C LEU A 293 10.89 -19.50 -0.14
N PHE A 294 12.09 -19.01 0.17
CA PHE A 294 12.99 -19.62 1.15
C PHE A 294 13.37 -18.58 2.22
N MET A 295 13.67 -19.06 3.42
CA MET A 295 14.17 -18.27 4.53
C MET A 295 15.25 -19.10 5.24
N ASP A 296 16.46 -18.53 5.33
CA ASP A 296 17.62 -19.24 5.92
C ASP A 296 17.89 -20.64 5.32
N GLY A 297 17.60 -20.77 4.02
CA GLY A 297 17.77 -22.03 3.27
C GLY A 297 16.59 -23.00 3.34
N ASP A 298 15.60 -22.77 4.20
CA ASP A 298 14.39 -23.59 4.33
C ASP A 298 13.23 -23.00 3.53
N LYS A 299 12.43 -23.86 2.88
CA LYS A 299 11.21 -23.43 2.20
C LYS A 299 10.22 -22.84 3.20
N LEU A 300 9.75 -21.62 2.92
CA LEU A 300 8.75 -20.93 3.73
C LEU A 300 7.40 -21.69 3.65
N LYS A 301 6.81 -22.00 4.79
CA LYS A 301 5.58 -22.79 4.93
C LYS A 301 4.56 -22.16 5.89
N ASN A 302 4.75 -20.90 6.21
CA ASN A 302 3.94 -20.19 7.19
C ASN A 302 2.63 -19.64 6.63
N TYR A 303 2.28 -19.96 5.39
CA TYR A 303 1.10 -19.45 4.71
C TYR A 303 0.27 -20.54 4.03
N GLN A 304 -1.01 -20.26 3.86
CA GLN A 304 -1.96 -21.08 3.11
C GLN A 304 -3.01 -20.19 2.44
N PHE A 305 -3.55 -20.67 1.31
CA PHE A 305 -4.68 -20.04 0.63
C PHE A 305 -5.97 -20.79 0.94
N VAL A 306 -7.06 -20.04 1.17
CA VAL A 306 -8.36 -20.58 1.61
C VAL A 306 -9.49 -19.82 0.88
N ASP A 307 -10.54 -20.50 0.49
CA ASP A 307 -11.73 -19.87 -0.09
C ASP A 307 -12.46 -19.04 0.99
N SER A 308 -12.66 -17.73 0.75
CA SER A 308 -13.37 -16.81 1.64
C SER A 308 -14.76 -17.30 2.05
N LYS A 309 -15.45 -18.04 1.20
CA LYS A 309 -16.76 -18.66 1.55
C LYS A 309 -16.68 -19.65 2.70
N SER A 310 -15.52 -20.26 2.91
CA SER A 310 -15.29 -21.22 3.99
C SER A 310 -14.69 -20.61 5.26
N ASN A 311 -14.32 -19.31 5.22
CA ASN A 311 -13.61 -18.65 6.32
C ASN A 311 -14.14 -17.23 6.58
N THR A 312 -14.92 -17.07 7.63
CA THR A 312 -15.51 -15.78 8.00
C THR A 312 -14.48 -14.73 8.44
N PHE A 313 -13.28 -15.13 8.86
CA PHE A 313 -12.21 -14.16 9.17
C PHE A 313 -11.61 -13.54 7.90
N ILE A 314 -11.59 -14.26 6.77
CA ILE A 314 -11.24 -13.66 5.46
C ILE A 314 -12.34 -12.69 5.03
N GLN A 315 -13.62 -13.05 5.15
CA GLN A 315 -14.72 -12.13 4.87
C GLN A 315 -14.68 -10.86 5.75
N LEU A 316 -14.29 -11.02 7.02
CA LEU A 316 -14.09 -9.89 7.92
C LEU A 316 -12.88 -9.04 7.47
N SER A 317 -11.84 -9.67 6.93
CA SER A 317 -10.68 -8.99 6.37
C SER A 317 -11.05 -8.17 5.13
N ASP A 318 -11.91 -8.66 4.21
CA ASP A 318 -12.47 -7.88 3.09
C ASP A 318 -13.15 -6.59 3.58
N ILE A 319 -13.96 -6.71 4.65
CA ILE A 319 -14.62 -5.54 5.22
C ILE A 319 -13.59 -4.53 5.75
N ILE A 320 -12.55 -4.99 6.43
CA ILE A 320 -11.53 -4.12 7.01
C ILE A 320 -10.66 -3.46 5.94
N VAL A 321 -10.18 -4.21 4.93
CA VAL A 321 -9.34 -3.61 3.87
C VAL A 321 -10.13 -2.62 3.02
N GLY A 322 -11.41 -2.92 2.73
CA GLY A 322 -12.28 -1.99 2.04
C GLY A 322 -12.59 -0.70 2.84
N LEU A 323 -12.64 -0.79 4.19
CA LEU A 323 -12.77 0.37 5.07
C LEU A 323 -11.48 1.20 5.08
N LEU A 324 -10.32 0.55 5.19
CA LEU A 324 -9.01 1.20 5.19
C LEU A 324 -8.72 1.91 3.87
N SER A 325 -9.06 1.31 2.72
CA SER A 325 -8.91 1.96 1.42
C SER A 325 -9.60 3.32 1.37
N ARG A 326 -10.82 3.40 1.87
CA ARG A 326 -11.56 4.67 1.95
C ARG A 326 -10.98 5.62 2.97
N TYR A 327 -10.41 5.09 4.06
CA TYR A 327 -9.75 5.91 5.06
C TYR A 327 -8.50 6.58 4.49
N PHE A 328 -7.65 5.85 3.76
CA PHE A 328 -6.46 6.42 3.12
C PHE A 328 -6.82 7.48 2.08
N LEU A 329 -7.82 7.24 1.24
CA LEU A 329 -8.34 8.25 0.32
C LEU A 329 -8.89 9.50 1.05
N PHE A 330 -9.49 9.32 2.22
CA PHE A 330 -10.02 10.43 3.01
C PHE A 330 -8.91 11.30 3.61
N VAL A 331 -7.85 10.68 4.13
CA VAL A 331 -6.73 11.42 4.76
C VAL A 331 -5.74 12.00 3.75
N ASP A 332 -5.95 11.80 2.47
CA ASP A 332 -5.23 12.46 1.37
C ASP A 332 -5.71 13.91 1.13
N LYS A 333 -6.36 14.51 2.09
CA LYS A 333 -6.81 15.90 2.11
C LYS A 333 -5.88 16.76 2.97
N THR A 334 -6.11 18.07 2.98
CA THR A 334 -5.45 18.91 3.99
C THR A 334 -5.93 18.55 5.39
N TRP A 335 -5.07 18.71 6.39
CA TRP A 335 -5.46 18.43 7.78
C TRP A 335 -6.69 19.26 8.23
N MET A 336 -6.82 20.49 7.74
CA MET A 336 -7.98 21.34 8.08
C MET A 336 -9.28 20.78 7.52
N ASP A 337 -9.27 20.33 6.25
CA ASP A 337 -10.46 19.74 5.63
C ASP A 337 -10.86 18.43 6.35
N ILE A 338 -9.86 17.58 6.68
CA ILE A 338 -10.09 16.36 7.47
C ILE A 338 -10.77 16.69 8.79
N LYS A 339 -10.19 17.63 9.53
CA LYS A 339 -10.69 18.02 10.83
C LYS A 339 -12.11 18.58 10.76
N ASP A 340 -12.37 19.48 9.81
CA ASP A 340 -13.68 20.11 9.64
C ASP A 340 -14.78 19.09 9.30
N GLU A 341 -14.45 18.07 8.48
CA GLU A 341 -15.39 16.99 8.16
C GLU A 341 -15.62 16.06 9.36
N LEU A 342 -14.57 15.73 10.12
CA LEU A 342 -14.67 14.84 11.28
C LEU A 342 -15.38 15.48 12.46
N ASP A 343 -15.17 16.77 12.70
CA ASP A 343 -15.84 17.50 13.79
C ASP A 343 -17.36 17.65 13.56
N GLN A 344 -17.83 17.44 12.33
CA GLN A 344 -19.26 17.47 11.96
C GLN A 344 -19.91 16.08 11.91
N LEU A 345 -19.21 15.01 12.29
CA LEU A 345 -19.74 13.66 12.24
C LEU A 345 -20.90 13.47 13.23
N PRO A 346 -21.99 12.79 12.83
CA PRO A 346 -23.03 12.35 13.73
C PRO A 346 -22.52 11.30 14.71
N ASP A 347 -23.20 11.15 15.86
CA ASP A 347 -22.78 10.27 16.97
C ASP A 347 -22.39 8.85 16.55
N ILE A 348 -23.18 8.23 15.66
CA ILE A 348 -22.91 6.88 15.18
C ILE A 348 -21.59 6.81 14.37
N SER A 349 -21.33 7.81 13.54
CA SER A 349 -20.11 7.89 12.75
C SER A 349 -18.90 8.15 13.63
N MET A 350 -19.03 9.05 14.60
CA MET A 350 -17.99 9.33 15.58
C MET A 350 -17.69 8.09 16.44
N LYS A 351 -18.70 7.32 16.82
CA LYS A 351 -18.54 6.05 17.53
C LYS A 351 -17.74 5.04 16.70
N ASN A 352 -18.09 4.87 15.42
CA ASN A 352 -17.39 3.95 14.51
C ASN A 352 -15.93 4.39 14.27
N LEU A 353 -15.69 5.68 14.06
CA LEU A 353 -14.35 6.24 13.91
C LEU A 353 -13.48 5.95 15.15
N LYS A 354 -14.02 6.24 16.34
CA LYS A 354 -13.31 6.01 17.59
C LYS A 354 -12.99 4.53 17.84
N LEU A 355 -13.91 3.62 17.53
CA LEU A 355 -13.67 2.18 17.63
C LEU A 355 -12.56 1.74 16.68
N LEU A 356 -12.64 2.14 15.41
CA LEU A 356 -11.62 1.84 14.39
C LEU A 356 -10.24 2.34 14.84
N ASN A 357 -10.17 3.60 15.25
CA ASN A 357 -8.91 4.22 15.68
C ASN A 357 -8.30 3.56 16.92
N LYS A 358 -9.13 3.16 17.89
CA LYS A 358 -8.67 2.39 19.06
C LYS A 358 -8.07 1.04 18.66
N ILE A 359 -8.69 0.34 17.70
CA ILE A 359 -8.17 -0.95 17.22
C ILE A 359 -6.85 -0.74 16.48
N LEU A 360 -6.77 0.26 15.58
CA LEU A 360 -5.55 0.60 14.84
C LEU A 360 -4.41 0.97 15.78
N LEU A 361 -4.66 1.83 16.76
CA LEU A 361 -3.66 2.23 17.75
C LEU A 361 -3.20 1.06 18.63
N TYR A 362 -4.13 0.16 18.99
CA TYR A 362 -3.79 -1.06 19.71
C TYR A 362 -2.91 -1.99 18.88
N SER A 363 -3.23 -2.14 17.58
CA SER A 363 -2.45 -2.96 16.64
C SER A 363 -1.04 -2.41 16.43
N GLU A 364 -0.92 -1.12 16.20
CA GLU A 364 0.38 -0.44 16.02
C GLU A 364 1.26 -0.56 17.26
N LYS A 365 0.70 -0.34 18.46
CA LYS A 365 1.42 -0.51 19.72
C LYS A 365 1.83 -1.95 20.00
N GLU A 366 1.00 -2.90 19.58
CA GLU A 366 1.35 -4.31 19.67
C GLU A 366 2.55 -4.66 18.80
N ASN A 367 2.51 -4.25 17.53
CA ASN A 367 3.62 -4.48 16.60
C ASN A 367 3.51 -3.51 15.40
N THR A 368 4.47 -2.63 15.25
CA THR A 368 4.51 -1.66 14.14
C THR A 368 4.53 -2.32 12.76
N LEU A 369 5.00 -3.56 12.65
CA LEU A 369 4.96 -4.34 11.41
C LEU A 369 3.54 -4.67 10.93
N LEU A 370 2.53 -4.55 11.79
CA LEU A 370 1.14 -4.76 11.40
C LEU A 370 0.61 -3.64 10.50
N CYS A 371 1.17 -2.42 10.61
CA CYS A 371 0.69 -1.23 9.94
C CYS A 371 1.76 -0.67 8.98
N ASN A 372 1.89 -1.27 7.80
CA ASN A 372 2.86 -0.87 6.79
C ASN A 372 2.25 0.10 5.76
N GLN A 373 2.99 1.15 5.39
CA GLN A 373 2.52 2.18 4.46
C GLN A 373 3.62 2.55 3.47
N ILE A 374 3.31 2.43 2.18
CA ILE A 374 4.12 2.95 1.06
C ILE A 374 3.34 4.12 0.46
N GLU A 375 3.48 5.27 1.12
CA GLU A 375 2.67 6.44 0.88
C GLU A 375 3.47 7.72 1.20
N ARG A 376 2.98 8.85 0.78
CA ARG A 376 3.51 10.18 1.10
C ARG A 376 3.48 10.45 2.61
N ILE A 377 4.53 11.08 3.11
CA ILE A 377 4.65 11.42 4.55
C ILE A 377 3.44 12.23 5.02
N GLY A 378 2.92 13.15 4.18
CA GLY A 378 1.76 13.95 4.53
C GLY A 378 0.53 13.11 4.83
N VAL A 379 0.25 12.07 4.02
CA VAL A 379 -0.88 11.15 4.21
C VAL A 379 -0.66 10.28 5.44
N ILE A 380 0.55 9.74 5.61
CA ILE A 380 0.93 8.97 6.80
C ILE A 380 0.71 9.79 8.07
N ASN A 381 1.16 11.03 8.08
CA ASN A 381 0.98 11.94 9.22
C ASN A 381 -0.49 12.23 9.49
N ASN A 382 -1.29 12.54 8.47
CA ASN A 382 -2.72 12.78 8.61
C ASN A 382 -3.45 11.56 9.15
N PHE A 383 -3.12 10.35 8.65
CA PHE A 383 -3.68 9.10 9.13
C PHE A 383 -3.43 8.91 10.62
N TRP A 384 -2.16 8.94 11.06
CA TRP A 384 -1.82 8.72 12.46
C TRP A 384 -2.26 9.88 13.36
N GLN A 385 -2.31 11.11 12.84
CA GLN A 385 -2.88 12.25 13.58
C GLN A 385 -4.39 12.06 13.80
N THR A 386 -5.12 11.55 12.79
CA THR A 386 -6.54 11.21 12.93
C THR A 386 -6.74 10.08 13.94
N VAL A 387 -5.96 9.00 13.82
CA VAL A 387 -6.01 7.87 14.75
C VAL A 387 -5.76 8.31 16.20
N ASN A 388 -4.83 9.21 16.43
CA ASN A 388 -4.52 9.68 17.79
C ASN A 388 -5.52 10.69 18.35
N ASN A 389 -6.10 11.56 17.53
CA ASN A 389 -6.98 12.64 18.01
C ASN A 389 -8.45 12.19 18.17
N TYR A 390 -8.88 11.16 17.44
CA TYR A 390 -10.28 10.69 17.44
C TYR A 390 -10.37 9.22 17.92
N GLN A 391 -9.91 8.92 19.16
CA GLN A 391 -9.99 7.61 19.80
C GLN A 391 -10.99 7.55 20.98
#